data_6992ecbd75c313e88173c1d2e7dc32c2
#
_entry.id   6992ecbd75c313e88173c1d2e7dc32c2
#
_cell.length_a   1.000
_cell.length_b   1.000
_cell.length_c   1.000
_cell.angle_alpha   90.00
_cell.angle_beta   90.00
_cell.angle_gamma   90.00
#
_symmetry.space_group_name_H-M   'P 1'
#
loop_
_entity.id
_entity.type
_entity.pdbx_description
1 polymer ?
#
loop_
_entity_poly.entity_id
_entity_poly.type
_entity_poly.pdbx_seq_one_letter_code
_entity_poly.pdbx_strand_id
1 'polypeptide(L)'
;MELLTPRKRFSFTGQGGDLFAVLIVNWLLTFITLGLYYPWAKARRLQYMYEHSELDSHPFHFHGTGKEMFKGFIKAVLLFVVIYAVFFGLLMTQELAAMIIGYLFFFVSFIGLIPLIIHGSYRYRMSRSSWRGIHFGYRGKLKELYAICIRDGLLT
;
A
#
# COMPACT_ATOMS: atom_id res chain seq x y z
N MET A 1 4.14 -37.65 -27.09
CA MET A 1 3.00 -36.74 -27.37
C MET A 1 3.08 -35.63 -26.33
N GLU A 2 3.87 -34.59 -26.65
CA GLU A 2 4.13 -33.47 -25.75
C GLU A 2 2.89 -32.59 -25.72
N LEU A 3 2.17 -32.58 -24.61
CA LEU A 3 1.03 -31.69 -24.39
C LEU A 3 1.57 -30.25 -24.38
N LEU A 4 1.60 -29.63 -25.54
CA LEU A 4 1.84 -28.20 -25.68
C LEU A 4 0.72 -27.45 -24.99
N THR A 5 0.85 -27.27 -23.67
CA THR A 5 0.00 -26.33 -22.94
C THR A 5 0.19 -24.95 -23.57
N PRO A 6 -0.87 -24.31 -24.10
CA PRO A 6 -0.75 -23.00 -24.72
C PRO A 6 -0.12 -22.05 -23.71
N ARG A 7 1.03 -21.48 -24.07
CA ARG A 7 1.72 -20.50 -23.21
C ARG A 7 0.81 -19.28 -23.06
N LYS A 8 0.28 -19.09 -21.87
CA LYS A 8 -0.47 -17.89 -21.53
C LYS A 8 0.45 -16.69 -21.62
N ARG A 9 0.10 -15.72 -22.46
CA ARG A 9 0.92 -14.51 -22.66
C ARG A 9 0.39 -13.40 -21.77
N PHE A 10 1.30 -12.78 -21.04
CA PHE A 10 1.03 -11.53 -20.34
C PHE A 10 1.34 -10.39 -21.30
N SER A 11 0.44 -9.43 -21.43
CA SER A 11 0.60 -8.24 -22.25
C SER A 11 0.19 -6.99 -21.47
N PHE A 12 0.82 -5.87 -21.82
CA PHE A 12 0.46 -4.57 -21.29
C PHE A 12 0.10 -3.64 -22.47
N THR A 13 -1.13 -3.16 -22.48
CA THR A 13 -1.69 -2.35 -23.58
C THR A 13 -1.72 -0.85 -23.25
N GLY A 14 -1.27 -0.46 -22.05
CA GLY A 14 -1.26 0.94 -21.61
C GLY A 14 -0.25 1.80 -22.37
N GLN A 15 -0.66 3.02 -22.70
CA GLN A 15 0.20 4.02 -23.32
C GLN A 15 0.82 4.94 -22.27
N GLY A 16 2.12 5.26 -22.47
CA GLY A 16 2.84 6.12 -21.53
C GLY A 16 2.24 7.54 -21.40
N GLY A 17 1.72 8.08 -22.50
CA GLY A 17 1.06 9.39 -22.51
C GLY A 17 -0.21 9.45 -21.66
N ASP A 18 -1.06 8.43 -21.77
CA ASP A 18 -2.31 8.35 -20.99
C ASP A 18 -2.02 8.16 -19.50
N LEU A 19 -1.06 7.28 -19.18
CA LEU A 19 -0.60 7.10 -17.81
C LEU A 19 -0.02 8.41 -17.24
N PHE A 20 0.78 9.14 -18.02
CA PHE A 20 1.34 10.42 -17.62
C PHE A 20 0.25 11.44 -17.33
N ALA A 21 -0.77 11.56 -18.20
CA ALA A 21 -1.90 12.46 -17.99
C ALA A 21 -2.65 12.14 -16.68
N VAL A 22 -2.91 10.85 -16.41
CA VAL A 22 -3.53 10.41 -15.15
C VAL A 22 -2.65 10.77 -13.96
N LEU A 23 -1.34 10.55 -14.06
CA LEU A 23 -0.41 10.81 -12.95
C LEU A 23 -0.27 12.29 -12.66
N ILE A 24 -0.13 13.17 -13.67
CA ILE A 24 0.07 14.61 -13.47
C ILE A 24 -1.14 15.27 -12.82
N VAL A 25 -2.36 14.94 -13.28
CA VAL A 25 -3.60 15.45 -12.70
C VAL A 25 -3.75 14.98 -11.24
N ASN A 26 -3.50 13.71 -10.99
CA ASN A 26 -3.57 13.16 -9.65
C ASN A 26 -2.51 13.76 -8.71
N TRP A 27 -1.32 14.05 -9.23
CA TRP A 27 -0.24 14.69 -8.47
C TRP A 27 -0.61 16.13 -8.10
N LEU A 28 -1.11 16.92 -9.07
CA LEU A 28 -1.58 18.27 -8.82
C LEU A 28 -2.69 18.32 -7.78
N LEU A 29 -3.70 17.47 -7.91
CA LEU A 29 -4.81 17.40 -6.95
C LEU A 29 -4.31 16.97 -5.56
N THR A 30 -3.36 16.05 -5.48
CA THR A 30 -2.76 15.64 -4.20
C THR A 30 -1.97 16.78 -3.56
N PHE A 31 -1.25 17.56 -4.36
CA PHE A 31 -0.53 18.73 -3.89
C PHE A 31 -1.45 19.83 -3.37
N ILE A 32 -2.47 20.21 -4.16
CA ILE A 32 -3.47 21.24 -3.79
C ILE A 32 -4.24 20.85 -2.51
N THR A 33 -4.53 19.57 -2.34
CA THR A 33 -5.27 19.07 -1.17
C THR A 33 -4.36 18.69 0.01
N LEU A 34 -3.08 19.07 -0.01
CA LEU A 34 -2.09 18.74 1.03
C LEU A 34 -2.03 17.24 1.35
N GLY A 35 -2.15 16.39 0.31
CA GLY A 35 -2.09 14.94 0.44
C GLY A 35 -3.43 14.24 0.70
N LEU A 36 -4.50 14.94 1.00
CA LEU A 36 -5.81 14.32 1.27
C LEU A 36 -6.38 13.58 0.05
N TYR A 37 -6.04 14.02 -1.16
CA TYR A 37 -6.47 13.36 -2.40
C TYR A 37 -5.69 12.08 -2.73
N TYR A 38 -4.59 11.81 -2.04
CA TYR A 38 -3.71 10.64 -2.30
C TYR A 38 -4.44 9.29 -2.44
N PRO A 39 -5.44 8.94 -1.61
CA PRO A 39 -6.18 7.68 -1.75
C PRO A 39 -6.93 7.56 -3.08
N TRP A 40 -7.51 8.64 -3.60
CA TRP A 40 -8.17 8.65 -4.90
C TRP A 40 -7.17 8.56 -6.04
N ALA A 41 -6.06 9.28 -5.95
CA ALA A 41 -4.96 9.21 -6.90
C ALA A 41 -4.42 7.77 -7.01
N LYS A 42 -4.20 7.12 -5.87
CA LYS A 42 -3.75 5.72 -5.81
C LYS A 42 -4.77 4.75 -6.41
N ALA A 43 -6.06 4.93 -6.13
CA ALA A 43 -7.13 4.11 -6.69
C ALA A 43 -7.16 4.22 -8.23
N ARG A 44 -7.16 5.42 -8.79
CA ARG A 44 -7.15 5.66 -10.25
C ARG A 44 -5.92 5.06 -10.92
N ARG A 45 -4.74 5.24 -10.33
CA ARG A 45 -3.50 4.63 -10.86
C ARG A 45 -3.60 3.10 -10.89
N LEU A 46 -4.11 2.48 -9.83
CA LEU A 46 -4.27 1.03 -9.78
C LEU A 46 -5.30 0.55 -10.81
N GLN A 47 -6.44 1.23 -10.96
CA GLN A 47 -7.43 0.92 -11.98
C GLN A 47 -6.80 0.93 -13.37
N TYR A 48 -6.11 2.02 -13.73
CA TYR A 48 -5.43 2.12 -15.01
C TYR A 48 -4.44 0.98 -15.25
N MET A 49 -3.57 0.69 -14.26
CA MET A 49 -2.57 -0.38 -14.40
C MET A 49 -3.19 -1.77 -14.56
N TYR A 50 -4.27 -2.06 -13.83
CA TYR A 50 -4.95 -3.35 -13.92
C TYR A 50 -5.72 -3.51 -15.23
N GLU A 51 -6.47 -2.49 -15.66
CA GLU A 51 -7.26 -2.50 -16.89
C GLU A 51 -6.40 -2.68 -18.15
N HIS A 52 -5.15 -2.18 -18.13
CA HIS A 52 -4.21 -2.32 -19.23
C HIS A 52 -3.26 -3.51 -19.08
N SER A 53 -3.37 -4.27 -18.01
CA SER A 53 -2.64 -5.53 -17.82
C SER A 53 -3.53 -6.69 -18.21
N GLU A 54 -3.11 -7.47 -19.20
CA GLU A 54 -3.89 -8.58 -19.77
C GLU A 54 -3.14 -9.90 -19.60
N LEU A 55 -3.88 -10.95 -19.28
CA LEU A 55 -3.41 -12.32 -19.32
C LEU A 55 -4.32 -13.10 -20.26
N ASP A 56 -3.75 -13.67 -21.32
CA ASP A 56 -4.49 -14.44 -22.34
C ASP A 56 -5.62 -13.59 -22.98
N SER A 57 -5.30 -12.33 -23.36
CA SER A 57 -6.21 -11.33 -23.94
C SER A 57 -7.41 -10.94 -23.06
N HIS A 58 -7.31 -11.19 -21.75
CA HIS A 58 -8.32 -10.76 -20.80
C HIS A 58 -7.71 -9.80 -19.78
N PRO A 59 -8.25 -8.58 -19.63
CA PRO A 59 -7.74 -7.59 -18.69
C PRO A 59 -8.03 -7.99 -17.24
N PHE A 60 -7.18 -7.50 -16.35
CA PHE A 60 -7.45 -7.53 -14.92
C PHE A 60 -8.35 -6.34 -14.56
N HIS A 61 -9.18 -6.50 -13.55
CA HIS A 61 -10.02 -5.43 -13.04
C HIS A 61 -9.72 -5.15 -11.58
N PHE A 62 -9.65 -3.85 -11.25
CA PHE A 62 -9.49 -3.40 -9.89
C PHE A 62 -10.75 -2.64 -9.44
N HIS A 63 -11.48 -3.22 -8.48
CA HIS A 63 -12.76 -2.70 -7.99
C HIS A 63 -12.61 -1.78 -6.77
N GLY A 64 -11.38 -1.52 -6.34
CA GLY A 64 -11.12 -0.66 -5.19
C GLY A 64 -11.46 0.80 -5.45
N THR A 65 -12.08 1.45 -4.47
CA THR A 65 -12.48 2.86 -4.55
C THR A 65 -11.60 3.77 -3.70
N GLY A 66 -11.46 5.04 -4.12
CA GLY A 66 -10.75 6.06 -3.34
C GLY A 66 -11.33 6.25 -1.93
N LYS A 67 -12.65 6.13 -1.77
CA LYS A 67 -13.34 6.25 -0.46
C LYS A 67 -12.92 5.13 0.51
N GLU A 68 -12.78 3.89 0.02
CA GLU A 68 -12.33 2.77 0.83
C GLU A 68 -10.88 2.94 1.26
N MET A 69 -10.01 3.36 0.32
CA MET A 69 -8.60 3.66 0.61
C MET A 69 -8.47 4.84 1.58
N PHE A 70 -9.33 5.85 1.48
CA PHE A 70 -9.33 7.00 2.38
C PHE A 70 -9.63 6.59 3.83
N LYS A 71 -10.55 5.65 4.07
CA LYS A 71 -10.82 5.14 5.42
C LYS A 71 -9.56 4.49 6.04
N GLY A 72 -8.80 3.75 5.25
CA GLY A 72 -7.52 3.18 5.70
C GLY A 72 -6.45 4.26 5.92
N PHE A 73 -6.38 5.24 5.02
CA PHE A 73 -5.46 6.37 5.09
C PHE A 73 -5.68 7.21 6.37
N ILE A 74 -6.93 7.59 6.69
CA ILE A 74 -7.25 8.34 7.90
C ILE A 74 -6.86 7.57 9.17
N LYS A 75 -7.11 6.26 9.23
CA LYS A 75 -6.67 5.44 10.36
C LYS A 75 -5.15 5.47 10.55
N ALA A 76 -4.40 5.39 9.45
CA ALA A 76 -2.95 5.48 9.49
C ALA A 76 -2.49 6.87 9.97
N VAL A 77 -3.09 7.95 9.44
CA VAL A 77 -2.79 9.33 9.86
C VAL A 77 -3.06 9.54 11.34
N LEU A 78 -4.21 9.09 11.84
CA LEU A 78 -4.56 9.20 13.25
C LEU A 78 -3.56 8.43 14.14
N LEU A 79 -3.15 7.24 13.72
CA LEU A 79 -2.15 6.46 14.42
C LEU A 79 -0.79 7.19 14.47
N PHE A 80 -0.37 7.77 13.34
CA PHE A 80 0.84 8.61 13.30
C PHE A 80 0.75 9.81 14.21
N VAL A 81 -0.39 10.52 14.22
CA VAL A 81 -0.60 11.67 15.12
C VAL A 81 -0.45 11.25 16.59
N VAL A 82 -1.02 10.11 16.98
CA VAL A 82 -0.87 9.60 18.36
C VAL A 82 0.59 9.28 18.69
N ILE A 83 1.31 8.59 17.80
CA ILE A 83 2.73 8.27 18.01
C ILE A 83 3.57 9.55 18.14
N TYR A 84 3.33 10.53 17.27
CA TYR A 84 4.01 11.83 17.35
C TYR A 84 3.68 12.59 18.63
N ALA A 85 2.41 12.60 19.05
CA ALA A 85 2.00 13.29 20.28
C ALA A 85 2.69 12.70 21.52
N VAL A 86 2.76 11.37 21.61
CA VAL A 86 3.49 10.69 22.69
C VAL A 86 4.99 10.99 22.63
N PHE A 87 5.59 10.92 21.46
CA PHE A 87 7.00 11.21 21.24
C PHE A 87 7.35 12.64 21.66
N PHE A 88 6.62 13.64 21.16
CA PHE A 88 6.83 15.04 21.53
C PHE A 88 6.54 15.31 22.99
N GLY A 89 5.51 14.68 23.59
CA GLY A 89 5.20 14.79 24.99
C GLY A 89 6.38 14.35 25.89
N LEU A 90 7.03 13.23 25.54
CA LEU A 90 8.21 12.74 26.24
C LEU A 90 9.43 13.66 26.03
N LEU A 91 9.61 14.26 24.86
CA LEU A 91 10.70 15.23 24.64
C LEU A 91 10.54 16.52 25.43
N MET A 92 9.29 16.97 25.63
CA MET A 92 9.01 18.21 26.42
C MET A 92 9.33 18.11 27.89
N THR A 93 9.49 16.92 28.45
CA THR A 93 9.91 16.75 29.88
C THR A 93 11.34 17.18 30.13
N GLN A 94 12.17 17.28 29.08
CA GLN A 94 13.61 17.60 29.14
C GLN A 94 14.45 16.65 30.00
N GLU A 95 13.87 15.55 30.44
CA GLU A 95 14.56 14.52 31.20
C GLU A 95 15.25 13.53 30.23
N LEU A 96 16.53 13.25 30.47
CA LEU A 96 17.33 12.36 29.63
C LEU A 96 16.69 10.97 29.48
N ALA A 97 16.16 10.42 30.57
CA ALA A 97 15.50 9.11 30.57
C ALA A 97 14.24 9.12 29.69
N ALA A 98 13.41 10.15 29.81
CA ALA A 98 12.20 10.31 29.00
C ALA A 98 12.52 10.50 27.52
N MET A 99 13.58 11.24 27.19
CA MET A 99 14.04 11.40 25.81
C MET A 99 14.48 10.06 25.19
N ILE A 100 15.28 9.27 25.90
CA ILE A 100 15.73 7.95 25.45
C ILE A 100 14.51 7.03 25.20
N ILE A 101 13.58 7.00 26.17
CA ILE A 101 12.34 6.21 26.02
C ILE A 101 11.52 6.69 24.81
N GLY A 102 11.41 8.01 24.61
CA GLY A 102 10.71 8.62 23.48
C GLY A 102 11.28 8.17 22.12
N TYR A 103 12.60 8.23 21.97
CA TYR A 103 13.26 7.78 20.75
C TYR A 103 13.07 6.27 20.52
N LEU A 104 13.27 5.44 21.53
CA LEU A 104 13.06 4.00 21.45
C LEU A 104 11.59 3.68 21.04
N PHE A 105 10.63 4.31 21.72
CA PHE A 105 9.20 4.16 21.38
C PHE A 105 8.91 4.54 19.93
N PHE A 106 9.45 5.66 19.47
CA PHE A 106 9.25 6.14 18.10
C PHE A 106 9.81 5.14 17.07
N PHE A 107 11.07 4.70 17.24
CA PHE A 107 11.69 3.76 16.32
C PHE A 107 10.99 2.39 16.31
N VAL A 108 10.67 1.83 17.48
CA VAL A 108 9.96 0.55 17.60
C VAL A 108 8.57 0.63 16.97
N SER A 109 7.84 1.72 17.22
CA SER A 109 6.53 1.94 16.62
C SER A 109 6.63 2.04 15.08
N PHE A 110 7.61 2.77 14.56
CA PHE A 110 7.81 2.96 13.14
C PHE A 110 8.14 1.65 12.44
N ILE A 111 9.08 0.86 12.97
CA ILE A 111 9.44 -0.46 12.44
C ILE A 111 8.25 -1.42 12.52
N GLY A 112 7.52 -1.42 13.62
CA GLY A 112 6.35 -2.27 13.82
C GLY A 112 5.19 -1.96 12.88
N LEU A 113 5.05 -0.71 12.42
CA LEU A 113 4.00 -0.31 11.48
C LEU A 113 4.26 -0.79 10.05
N ILE A 114 5.50 -0.97 9.63
CA ILE A 114 5.84 -1.36 8.25
C ILE A 114 5.14 -2.66 7.84
N PRO A 115 5.26 -3.80 8.55
CA PRO A 115 4.59 -5.04 8.17
C PRO A 115 3.06 -4.91 8.20
N LEU A 116 2.51 -4.14 9.13
CA LEU A 116 1.07 -3.90 9.25
C LEU A 116 0.53 -3.15 8.01
N ILE A 117 1.22 -2.10 7.56
CA ILE A 117 0.85 -1.31 6.38
C ILE A 117 0.97 -2.18 5.11
N ILE A 118 2.06 -2.94 4.99
CA ILE A 118 2.28 -3.84 3.86
C ILE A 118 1.16 -4.89 3.81
N HIS A 119 0.90 -5.59 4.92
CA HIS A 119 -0.16 -6.60 5.01
C HIS A 119 -1.54 -6.04 4.64
N GLY A 120 -1.91 -4.90 5.22
CA GLY A 120 -3.18 -4.23 4.93
C GLY A 120 -3.31 -3.83 3.46
N SER A 121 -2.24 -3.31 2.86
CA SER A 121 -2.19 -2.91 1.45
C SER A 121 -2.35 -4.12 0.51
N TYR A 122 -1.61 -5.21 0.73
CA TYR A 122 -1.73 -6.43 -0.09
C TYR A 122 -3.09 -7.08 0.07
N ARG A 123 -3.59 -7.24 1.30
CA ARG A 123 -4.92 -7.78 1.57
C ARG A 123 -6.00 -7.00 0.83
N TYR A 124 -5.96 -5.67 0.91
CA TYR A 124 -6.92 -4.81 0.21
C TYR A 124 -6.82 -4.97 -1.31
N ARG A 125 -5.61 -4.86 -1.88
CA ARG A 125 -5.42 -4.95 -3.32
C ARG A 125 -5.88 -6.29 -3.88
N MET A 126 -5.52 -7.41 -3.25
CA MET A 126 -5.92 -8.74 -3.71
C MET A 126 -7.43 -8.95 -3.60
N SER A 127 -8.05 -8.55 -2.49
CA SER A 127 -9.50 -8.71 -2.31
C SER A 127 -10.35 -7.86 -3.26
N ARG A 128 -9.75 -6.83 -3.87
CA ARG A 128 -10.43 -5.92 -4.82
C ARG A 128 -10.01 -6.14 -6.27
N SER A 129 -9.24 -7.16 -6.53
CA SER A 129 -8.79 -7.51 -7.88
C SER A 129 -9.52 -8.75 -8.39
N SER A 130 -9.86 -8.74 -9.67
CA SER A 130 -10.46 -9.89 -10.35
C SER A 130 -9.87 -10.09 -11.74
N TRP A 131 -9.93 -11.34 -12.21
CA TRP A 131 -9.59 -11.73 -13.57
C TRP A 131 -10.63 -12.72 -14.07
N ARG A 132 -11.24 -12.47 -15.23
CA ARG A 132 -12.32 -13.28 -15.81
C ARG A 132 -13.46 -13.59 -14.83
N GLY A 133 -13.83 -12.62 -13.98
CA GLY A 133 -14.86 -12.79 -12.96
C GLY A 133 -14.41 -13.51 -11.67
N ILE A 134 -13.18 -14.03 -11.64
CA ILE A 134 -12.63 -14.69 -10.44
C ILE A 134 -11.93 -13.65 -9.58
N HIS A 135 -12.37 -13.48 -8.33
CA HIS A 135 -11.74 -12.58 -7.37
C HIS A 135 -10.52 -13.22 -6.71
N PHE A 136 -9.47 -12.43 -6.54
CA PHE A 136 -8.28 -12.89 -5.83
C PHE A 136 -8.51 -12.86 -4.32
N GLY A 137 -7.92 -13.83 -3.61
CA GLY A 137 -7.93 -13.89 -2.15
C GLY A 137 -6.51 -13.78 -1.58
N TYR A 138 -6.34 -12.98 -0.53
CA TYR A 138 -5.08 -12.91 0.19
C TYR A 138 -5.12 -13.84 1.40
N ARG A 139 -4.21 -14.81 1.46
CA ARG A 139 -4.10 -15.81 2.53
C ARG A 139 -2.91 -15.60 3.46
N GLY A 140 -2.10 -14.56 3.22
CA GLY A 140 -0.93 -14.26 4.06
C GLY A 140 -1.34 -13.93 5.50
N LYS A 141 -0.58 -14.43 6.47
CA LYS A 141 -0.78 -14.14 7.89
C LYS A 141 0.16 -13.02 8.33
N LEU A 142 -0.35 -12.07 9.10
CA LEU A 142 0.43 -10.95 9.63
C LEU A 142 1.66 -11.43 10.43
N LYS A 143 1.50 -12.50 11.23
CA LYS A 143 2.59 -13.09 12.02
C LYS A 143 3.76 -13.58 11.18
N GLU A 144 3.48 -14.19 10.01
CA GLU A 144 4.50 -14.68 9.08
C GLU A 144 5.28 -13.49 8.48
N LEU A 145 4.60 -12.40 8.18
CA LEU A 145 5.20 -11.19 7.63
C LEU A 145 6.13 -10.51 8.65
N TYR A 146 5.73 -10.44 9.92
CA TYR A 146 6.60 -9.97 11.00
C TYR A 146 7.83 -10.87 11.16
N ALA A 147 7.64 -12.20 11.13
CA ALA A 147 8.75 -13.15 11.24
C ALA A 147 9.77 -12.96 10.11
N ILE A 148 9.31 -12.75 8.86
CA ILE A 148 10.18 -12.47 7.72
C ILE A 148 10.91 -11.14 7.89
N CYS A 149 10.19 -10.05 8.22
CA CYS A 149 10.80 -8.73 8.40
C CYS A 149 11.84 -8.70 9.51
N ILE A 150 11.61 -9.41 10.62
CA ILE A 150 12.57 -9.49 11.71
C ILE A 150 13.77 -10.35 11.31
N ARG A 151 13.53 -11.52 10.69
CA ARG A 151 14.60 -12.43 10.28
C ARG A 151 15.50 -11.80 9.22
N ASP A 152 14.91 -11.25 8.16
CA ASP A 152 15.67 -10.71 7.02
C ASP A 152 16.22 -9.31 7.32
N GLY A 153 15.55 -8.52 8.20
CA GLY A 153 16.03 -7.22 8.67
C GLY A 153 17.15 -7.31 9.73
N LEU A 154 17.35 -8.47 10.37
CA LEU A 154 18.48 -8.73 11.29
C LEU A 154 19.68 -9.39 10.60
N LEU A 155 19.51 -9.91 9.37
CA LEU A 155 20.54 -10.65 8.64
C LEU A 155 21.21 -9.81 7.54
N THR A 156 20.79 -8.56 7.34
CA THR A 156 21.42 -7.57 6.44
C THR A 156 22.04 -6.45 7.25
#